data_796ec2d63d92a4351c55aa190c00f2b0
#
_entry.id   796ec2d63d92a4351c55aa190c00f2b0
#
_cell.length_a   1.000
_cell.length_b   1.000
_cell.length_c   1.000
_cell.angle_alpha   90.00
_cell.angle_beta   90.00
_cell.angle_gamma   90.00
#
_symmetry.space_group_name_H-M   'P 1'
#
loop_
_entity.id
_entity.type
_entity.pdbx_description
1 polymer ?
#
loop_
_entity_poly.entity_id
_entity_poly.type
_entity_poly.pdbx_seq_one_letter_code
_entity_poly.pdbx_strand_id
1 'polypeptide(L)'
;VTAVHYPAGPVTPAGLHHLVTGQIPMMWLEAHDRSVRFDLMGGRAIPDRTRPECVQITRDGLKGLVPPWETIDQKGATQDGVTFIDALYGPMEVTINLVAYGRDRAHLRKVVRDLIASIDVKRTSKLGFWTHESGHWWANVRWFKTPPEAMNAGSRVSQKITLVLRADDGFWRSFDHSDLFEFAYEDLTDSFTYTAGSSEATTLGDNWPLYYDSPTTEGYLASNGSQAYWVDDPDIFINNTRSVVAGPYADFETATDNQVASIVFGGFQEFGFPEGAENHIWLRMGREVDGTWDGNGVRASIGLFTLQLSRFNNFVETVMRTQLKPIPPFPGEKFTLVAGFEGQPRRFQIQRNGLPLLDHVESGTGSALGADYRGIGFGMQAGAAILTQATPGSIRKISAGDNATVSQEGYLTRVNVGDQPMYDTYTIFGPGAFKFWLGPEAGADEYVEFGPLLPNQVAFINTDPRRRVVQDLTSVPPTPQELNFWQDAINKLLEFAGGSDVPLIRAIQSNFGIMPPQGNFFSLLSGRFTDTAAIPAKSPGNPPQAYRVKVAIDDGNVNSKIIVSGTPKRRFPT
;
A
#
# COMPACT_ATOMS: atom_id res chain seq x y z
N VAL A 1 15.98 11.11 13.76
CA VAL A 1 16.85 12.30 13.56
C VAL A 1 16.06 13.28 12.71
N THR A 2 15.86 14.52 13.20
CA THR A 2 15.17 15.57 12.44
C THR A 2 16.05 15.98 11.26
N ALA A 3 15.54 15.85 10.03
CA ALA A 3 16.28 16.20 8.82
C ALA A 3 16.62 17.71 8.81
N VAL A 4 17.85 18.05 8.44
CA VAL A 4 18.26 19.44 8.24
C VAL A 4 17.74 19.91 6.89
N HIS A 5 16.98 20.99 6.89
CA HIS A 5 16.38 21.55 5.69
C HIS A 5 16.95 22.93 5.37
N TYR A 6 17.57 23.04 4.20
CA TYR A 6 18.05 24.30 3.63
C TYR A 6 17.06 24.78 2.55
N PRO A 7 16.36 25.90 2.79
CA PRO A 7 15.41 26.43 1.80
C PRO A 7 16.12 27.02 0.57
N ALA A 8 15.41 27.12 -0.52
CA ALA A 8 15.82 27.92 -1.67
C ALA A 8 15.75 29.40 -1.31
N GLY A 9 16.76 30.17 -1.48
CA GLY A 9 16.93 31.57 -1.10
C GLY A 9 15.69 32.48 -1.02
N PRO A 10 15.85 33.75 -0.72
CA PRO A 10 14.71 34.66 -0.54
C PRO A 10 13.93 34.82 -1.83
N VAL A 11 12.62 34.68 -1.75
CA VAL A 11 11.70 34.86 -2.88
C VAL A 11 11.22 36.31 -2.89
N THR A 12 11.22 36.95 -4.05
CA THR A 12 10.59 38.26 -4.24
C THR A 12 9.07 38.18 -4.08
N PRO A 13 8.34 39.26 -3.78
CA PRO A 13 6.89 39.23 -3.71
C PRO A 13 6.23 38.65 -4.98
N ALA A 14 6.75 38.97 -6.16
CA ALA A 14 6.28 38.39 -7.42
C ALA A 14 6.58 36.88 -7.49
N GLY A 15 7.78 36.46 -7.07
CA GLY A 15 8.13 35.05 -6.96
C GLY A 15 7.27 34.28 -5.98
N LEU A 16 6.89 34.89 -4.85
CA LEU A 16 5.96 34.31 -3.89
C LEU A 16 4.58 34.07 -4.51
N HIS A 17 4.07 35.03 -5.28
CA HIS A 17 2.80 34.86 -6.00
C HIS A 17 2.86 33.67 -6.95
N HIS A 18 3.89 33.56 -7.77
CA HIS A 18 4.08 32.43 -8.68
C HIS A 18 4.26 31.09 -7.95
N LEU A 19 4.92 31.08 -6.80
CA LEU A 19 5.08 29.91 -5.97
C LEU A 19 3.73 29.40 -5.43
N VAL A 20 2.91 30.33 -4.90
CA VAL A 20 1.60 30.02 -4.34
C VAL A 20 0.62 29.56 -5.42
N THR A 21 0.72 30.12 -6.61
CA THR A 21 -0.11 29.74 -7.78
C THR A 21 0.41 28.50 -8.53
N GLY A 22 1.49 27.87 -8.06
CA GLY A 22 2.07 26.68 -8.69
C GLY A 22 2.82 26.94 -10.02
N GLN A 23 3.05 28.20 -10.39
CA GLN A 23 3.69 28.57 -11.66
C GLN A 23 5.22 28.45 -11.63
N ILE A 24 5.83 28.31 -10.44
CA ILE A 24 7.28 28.12 -10.32
C ILE A 24 7.56 26.64 -10.05
N PRO A 25 8.37 25.99 -10.90
CA PRO A 25 8.81 24.63 -10.63
C PRO A 25 9.68 24.59 -9.36
N MET A 26 9.57 23.54 -8.59
CA MET A 26 10.42 23.28 -7.43
C MET A 26 11.48 22.23 -7.78
N MET A 27 12.71 22.46 -7.32
CA MET A 27 13.80 21.52 -7.45
C MET A 27 14.50 21.36 -6.10
N TRP A 28 14.82 20.13 -5.73
CA TRP A 28 15.51 19.84 -4.47
C TRP A 28 16.53 18.71 -4.64
N LEU A 29 17.51 18.72 -3.74
CA LEU A 29 18.47 17.66 -3.57
C LEU A 29 18.33 17.10 -2.15
N GLU A 30 18.10 15.81 -2.03
CA GLU A 30 17.97 15.09 -0.76
C GLU A 30 19.11 14.08 -0.61
N ALA A 31 19.75 14.07 0.54
CA ALA A 31 20.82 13.13 0.84
C ALA A 31 20.33 11.68 0.81
N HIS A 32 21.26 10.74 0.54
CA HIS A 32 20.97 9.30 0.47
C HIS A 32 20.33 8.73 1.76
N ASP A 33 20.64 9.32 2.92
CA ASP A 33 20.13 8.93 4.25
C ASP A 33 18.99 9.83 4.74
N ARG A 34 18.53 10.77 3.89
CA ARG A 34 17.49 11.78 4.19
C ARG A 34 17.85 12.72 5.35
N SER A 35 19.10 12.75 5.77
CA SER A 35 19.55 13.62 6.87
C SER A 35 19.53 15.09 6.51
N VAL A 36 19.71 15.43 5.23
CA VAL A 36 19.78 16.79 4.72
C VAL A 36 18.99 16.93 3.43
N ARG A 37 18.22 17.99 3.31
CA ARG A 37 17.52 18.38 2.09
C ARG A 37 17.84 19.83 1.74
N PHE A 38 18.19 20.07 0.48
CA PHE A 38 18.38 21.38 -0.10
C PHE A 38 17.28 21.66 -1.13
N ASP A 39 16.47 22.68 -0.89
CA ASP A 39 15.62 23.23 -1.94
C ASP A 39 16.49 24.15 -2.81
N LEU A 40 16.63 23.83 -4.10
CA LEU A 40 17.52 24.52 -5.02
C LEU A 40 16.81 25.60 -5.83
N MET A 41 15.52 25.38 -6.12
CA MET A 41 14.66 26.28 -6.87
C MET A 41 13.22 26.14 -6.37
N GLY A 42 12.47 27.23 -6.29
CA GLY A 42 11.14 27.20 -5.70
C GLY A 42 11.21 26.89 -4.20
N GLY A 43 10.26 26.15 -3.68
CA GLY A 43 10.24 25.71 -2.29
C GLY A 43 9.63 26.75 -1.34
N ARG A 44 9.98 26.67 -0.07
CA ARG A 44 9.38 27.54 0.95
C ARG A 44 9.81 28.99 0.74
N ALA A 45 8.83 29.88 0.60
CA ALA A 45 9.06 31.30 0.77
C ALA A 45 9.63 31.55 2.15
N ILE A 46 10.80 32.17 2.23
CA ILE A 46 11.37 32.61 3.48
C ILE A 46 11.00 34.08 3.65
N PRO A 47 10.09 34.42 4.56
CA PRO A 47 9.72 35.82 4.82
C PRO A 47 10.88 36.62 5.39
N ASP A 48 11.81 35.91 6.05
CA ASP A 48 12.87 36.52 6.83
C ASP A 48 14.17 36.62 6.02
N ARG A 49 14.46 37.81 5.53
CA ARG A 49 15.73 38.15 4.86
C ARG A 49 16.96 38.05 5.77
N THR A 50 16.76 37.83 7.06
CA THR A 50 17.85 37.75 8.05
C THR A 50 18.51 36.40 8.15
N ARG A 51 17.99 35.36 7.46
CA ARG A 51 18.54 33.99 7.45
C ARG A 51 18.99 33.56 6.06
N PRO A 52 20.17 34.00 5.59
CA PRO A 52 20.66 33.67 4.27
C PRO A 52 21.33 32.29 4.16
N GLU A 53 21.05 31.34 5.07
CA GLU A 53 21.56 29.97 4.95
C GLU A 53 20.75 29.19 3.93
N CYS A 54 21.20 29.23 2.68
CA CYS A 54 20.49 28.60 1.56
C CYS A 54 21.46 28.22 0.44
N VAL A 55 20.95 27.42 -0.50
CA VAL A 55 21.62 27.12 -1.76
C VAL A 55 20.66 27.46 -2.89
N GLN A 56 21.11 28.11 -3.91
CA GLN A 56 20.26 28.58 -5.01
C GLN A 56 20.92 28.29 -6.36
N ILE A 57 20.13 27.81 -7.33
CA ILE A 57 20.58 27.64 -8.71
C ILE A 57 20.81 29.02 -9.34
N THR A 58 21.93 29.16 -10.06
CA THR A 58 22.20 30.37 -10.84
C THR A 58 21.32 30.39 -12.09
N ARG A 59 21.11 31.59 -12.66
CA ARG A 59 20.46 31.72 -13.95
C ARG A 59 21.24 30.88 -14.98
N ASP A 60 20.52 30.07 -15.78
CA ASP A 60 21.08 29.13 -16.74
C ASP A 60 22.03 28.07 -16.14
N GLY A 61 21.94 27.86 -14.84
CA GLY A 61 22.81 26.95 -14.09
C GLY A 61 22.47 25.48 -14.16
N LEU A 62 21.38 25.09 -14.84
CA LEU A 62 20.90 23.71 -14.90
C LEU A 62 21.03 23.17 -16.32
N LYS A 63 21.78 22.05 -16.50
CA LYS A 63 22.02 21.40 -17.79
C LYS A 63 21.99 19.89 -17.66
N GLY A 64 21.68 19.19 -18.76
CA GLY A 64 21.75 17.72 -18.79
C GLY A 64 20.56 17.01 -18.18
N LEU A 65 19.36 17.59 -18.22
CA LEU A 65 18.13 16.99 -17.68
C LEU A 65 17.52 15.88 -18.57
N VAL A 66 18.08 15.67 -19.76
CA VAL A 66 17.64 14.66 -20.72
C VAL A 66 18.75 13.63 -20.87
N PRO A 67 18.43 12.33 -20.83
CA PRO A 67 19.44 11.30 -21.07
C PRO A 67 19.95 11.38 -22.49
N PRO A 68 21.28 11.24 -22.73
CA PRO A 68 21.83 11.09 -24.06
C PRO A 68 21.35 9.76 -24.66
N TRP A 69 21.30 9.70 -25.98
CA TRP A 69 20.94 8.47 -26.69
C TRP A 69 21.90 8.21 -27.85
N GLU A 70 22.04 6.94 -28.21
CA GLU A 70 22.77 6.48 -29.39
C GLU A 70 21.81 5.68 -30.26
N THR A 71 21.81 5.93 -31.55
CA THR A 71 21.05 5.17 -32.55
C THR A 71 21.80 3.92 -32.96
N ILE A 72 21.07 2.81 -33.09
CA ILE A 72 21.56 1.57 -33.69
C ILE A 72 21.00 1.52 -35.10
N ASP A 73 21.88 1.72 -36.08
CA ASP A 73 21.51 1.78 -37.48
C ASP A 73 22.17 0.64 -38.26
N GLN A 74 21.47 0.12 -39.25
CA GLN A 74 22.00 -0.86 -40.19
C GLN A 74 22.15 -0.22 -41.57
N LYS A 75 23.28 -0.46 -42.23
CA LYS A 75 23.53 -0.02 -43.59
C LYS A 75 23.83 -1.21 -44.49
N GLY A 76 23.03 -1.40 -45.53
CA GLY A 76 23.29 -2.36 -46.60
C GLY A 76 24.39 -1.85 -47.57
N ALA A 77 25.10 -2.76 -48.24
CA ALA A 77 26.21 -2.42 -49.15
C ALA A 77 25.80 -1.53 -50.32
N THR A 78 24.53 -1.56 -50.72
CA THR A 78 23.95 -0.79 -51.84
C THR A 78 22.83 0.15 -51.39
N GLN A 79 22.72 0.39 -50.09
CA GLN A 79 21.65 1.21 -49.52
C GLN A 79 22.10 2.68 -49.43
N ASP A 80 21.32 3.59 -49.99
CA ASP A 80 21.42 5.02 -49.70
C ASP A 80 20.80 5.31 -48.33
N GLY A 81 21.57 5.96 -47.46
CA GLY A 81 21.15 6.21 -46.07
C GLY A 81 21.38 5.02 -45.14
N VAL A 82 20.65 4.96 -44.05
CA VAL A 82 20.70 3.90 -43.04
C VAL A 82 19.27 3.46 -42.63
N THR A 83 19.12 2.22 -42.22
CA THR A 83 17.87 1.74 -41.60
C THR A 83 18.00 1.85 -40.10
N PHE A 84 17.13 2.62 -39.47
CA PHE A 84 17.04 2.69 -38.01
C PHE A 84 16.54 1.35 -37.44
N ILE A 85 17.27 0.83 -36.46
CA ILE A 85 16.89 -0.43 -35.75
C ILE A 85 16.36 -0.09 -34.35
N ASP A 86 17.14 0.69 -33.57
CA ASP A 86 16.80 0.99 -32.18
C ASP A 86 17.57 2.23 -31.68
N ALA A 87 17.21 2.75 -30.53
CA ALA A 87 17.94 3.79 -29.83
C ALA A 87 18.13 3.41 -28.37
N LEU A 88 19.36 3.49 -27.87
CA LEU A 88 19.72 3.20 -26.50
C LEU A 88 19.96 4.49 -25.72
N TYR A 89 19.28 4.66 -24.61
CA TYR A 89 19.50 5.77 -23.70
C TYR A 89 20.68 5.49 -22.77
N GLY A 90 21.61 6.43 -22.70
CA GLY A 90 22.74 6.42 -21.80
C GLY A 90 22.42 7.01 -20.42
N PRO A 91 23.38 6.95 -19.49
CA PRO A 91 23.24 7.59 -18.18
C PRO A 91 23.13 9.12 -18.35
N MET A 92 22.25 9.73 -17.54
CA MET A 92 22.03 11.17 -17.55
C MET A 92 23.07 11.88 -16.68
N GLU A 93 23.73 12.89 -17.24
CA GLU A 93 24.72 13.72 -16.56
C GLU A 93 24.17 15.12 -16.31
N VAL A 94 23.85 15.42 -15.04
CA VAL A 94 23.26 16.70 -14.64
C VAL A 94 24.33 17.62 -14.10
N THR A 95 24.47 18.79 -14.70
CA THR A 95 25.34 19.87 -14.20
C THR A 95 24.49 20.95 -13.55
N ILE A 96 24.79 21.27 -12.29
CA ILE A 96 24.06 22.26 -11.51
C ILE A 96 25.05 23.32 -11.00
N ASN A 97 24.90 24.55 -11.47
CA ASN A 97 25.65 25.69 -10.97
C ASN A 97 24.85 26.37 -9.85
N LEU A 98 25.43 26.42 -8.67
CA LEU A 98 24.81 26.89 -7.44
C LEU A 98 25.56 28.06 -6.83
N VAL A 99 24.86 28.84 -6.03
CA VAL A 99 25.46 29.74 -5.04
C VAL A 99 24.99 29.32 -3.67
N ALA A 100 25.92 28.98 -2.81
CA ALA A 100 25.67 28.73 -1.39
C ALA A 100 25.83 30.06 -0.62
N TYR A 101 24.92 30.28 0.33
CA TYR A 101 24.91 31.46 1.20
C TYR A 101 24.94 31.05 2.67
N GLY A 102 25.65 31.86 3.48
CA GLY A 102 25.67 31.71 4.94
C GLY A 102 25.66 33.09 5.60
N ARG A 103 25.17 33.19 6.83
CA ARG A 103 25.15 34.43 7.64
C ARG A 103 26.56 35.00 7.86
N ASP A 104 27.51 34.09 8.01
CA ASP A 104 28.92 34.39 8.20
C ASP A 104 29.78 33.28 7.59
N ARG A 105 31.09 33.37 7.74
CA ARG A 105 32.03 32.37 7.21
C ARG A 105 31.86 30.96 7.79
N ALA A 106 31.47 30.86 9.07
CA ALA A 106 31.29 29.56 9.70
C ALA A 106 30.04 28.86 9.19
N HIS A 107 28.93 29.62 9.06
CA HIS A 107 27.67 29.12 8.50
C HIS A 107 27.80 28.78 7.02
N LEU A 108 28.48 29.60 6.21
CA LEU A 108 28.76 29.29 4.81
C LEU A 108 29.53 27.95 4.69
N ARG A 109 30.59 27.75 5.50
CA ARG A 109 31.35 26.50 5.49
C ARG A 109 30.50 25.30 5.90
N LYS A 110 29.57 25.48 6.84
CA LYS A 110 28.62 24.45 7.24
C LYS A 110 27.71 24.07 6.06
N VAL A 111 27.07 25.04 5.40
CA VAL A 111 26.19 24.81 4.25
C VAL A 111 26.93 24.07 3.13
N VAL A 112 28.17 24.50 2.80
CA VAL A 112 28.98 23.86 1.75
C VAL A 112 29.37 22.44 2.14
N ARG A 113 29.78 22.21 3.39
CA ARG A 113 30.12 20.88 3.87
C ARG A 113 28.91 19.94 3.83
N ASP A 114 27.76 20.41 4.30
CA ASP A 114 26.53 19.61 4.33
C ASP A 114 26.06 19.30 2.89
N LEU A 115 26.22 20.24 1.95
CA LEU A 115 25.93 20.03 0.51
C LEU A 115 26.83 18.95 -0.10
N ILE A 116 28.13 19.04 0.14
CA ILE A 116 29.08 18.04 -0.39
C ILE A 116 28.83 16.67 0.24
N ALA A 117 28.58 16.63 1.55
CA ALA A 117 28.31 15.38 2.28
C ALA A 117 26.95 14.75 1.90
N SER A 118 25.99 15.54 1.41
CA SER A 118 24.67 15.02 1.00
C SER A 118 24.72 14.12 -0.23
N ILE A 119 25.83 14.15 -0.99
CA ILE A 119 26.01 13.39 -2.24
C ILE A 119 27.17 12.42 -2.04
N ASP A 120 26.94 11.15 -2.35
CA ASP A 120 27.96 10.09 -2.25
C ASP A 120 28.36 9.57 -3.64
N VAL A 121 29.52 8.93 -3.73
CA VAL A 121 29.98 8.28 -4.96
C VAL A 121 29.37 6.89 -5.14
N LYS A 122 29.13 6.18 -4.02
CA LYS A 122 28.64 4.79 -3.99
C LYS A 122 27.15 4.69 -3.72
N ARG A 123 26.56 5.70 -3.10
CA ARG A 123 25.13 5.76 -2.75
C ARG A 123 24.45 6.84 -3.56
N THR A 124 23.20 6.62 -3.89
CA THR A 124 22.42 7.58 -4.69
C THR A 124 21.64 8.51 -3.78
N SER A 125 21.74 9.81 -4.05
CA SER A 125 20.91 10.88 -3.51
C SER A 125 19.78 11.18 -4.49
N LYS A 126 18.72 11.85 -4.03
CA LYS A 126 17.60 12.21 -4.90
C LYS A 126 17.70 13.63 -5.38
N LEU A 127 17.65 13.81 -6.69
CA LEU A 127 17.44 15.08 -7.33
C LEU A 127 15.97 15.14 -7.76
N GLY A 128 15.15 15.89 -7.02
CA GLY A 128 13.72 15.98 -7.27
C GLY A 128 13.34 17.22 -8.06
N PHE A 129 12.26 17.08 -8.82
CA PHE A 129 11.65 18.13 -9.61
C PHE A 129 10.14 18.06 -9.49
N TRP A 130 9.46 19.18 -9.33
CA TRP A 130 8.01 19.25 -9.25
C TRP A 130 7.47 20.43 -10.04
N THR A 131 6.41 20.18 -10.81
CA THR A 131 5.58 21.21 -11.42
C THR A 131 4.11 20.90 -11.12
N HIS A 132 3.26 21.91 -11.20
CA HIS A 132 1.82 21.73 -11.00
C HIS A 132 1.21 20.78 -12.05
N GLU A 133 1.66 20.87 -13.29
CA GLU A 133 1.12 20.10 -14.42
C GLU A 133 1.65 18.67 -14.48
N SER A 134 2.89 18.48 -14.05
CA SER A 134 3.63 17.22 -14.23
C SER A 134 3.73 16.39 -12.96
N GLY A 135 3.52 17.01 -11.79
CA GLY A 135 3.67 16.36 -10.50
C GLY A 135 5.13 16.16 -10.07
N HIS A 136 5.37 15.17 -9.20
CA HIS A 136 6.68 14.89 -8.62
C HIS A 136 7.48 13.91 -9.47
N TRP A 137 8.71 14.32 -9.84
CA TRP A 137 9.69 13.49 -10.53
C TRP A 137 11.04 13.61 -9.83
N TRP A 138 11.81 12.54 -9.81
CA TRP A 138 13.18 12.56 -9.28
C TRP A 138 14.08 11.63 -10.08
N ALA A 139 15.38 11.97 -10.07
CA ALA A 139 16.45 11.11 -10.53
C ALA A 139 17.31 10.68 -9.34
N ASN A 140 17.70 9.40 -9.31
CA ASN A 140 18.68 8.92 -8.36
C ASN A 140 20.07 9.26 -8.87
N VAL A 141 20.75 10.19 -8.20
CA VAL A 141 22.02 10.76 -8.66
C VAL A 141 23.14 10.46 -7.67
N ARG A 142 24.35 10.37 -8.19
CA ARG A 142 25.59 10.28 -7.42
C ARG A 142 26.65 11.21 -7.99
N TRP A 143 27.76 11.42 -7.28
CA TRP A 143 28.90 12.15 -7.85
C TRP A 143 29.40 11.48 -9.13
N PHE A 144 29.57 12.28 -10.18
CA PHE A 144 30.20 11.86 -11.42
C PHE A 144 31.61 12.44 -11.56
N LYS A 145 31.79 13.73 -11.23
CA LYS A 145 33.09 14.36 -11.17
C LYS A 145 33.41 14.76 -9.75
N THR A 146 34.70 14.81 -9.44
CA THR A 146 35.20 15.27 -8.16
C THR A 146 34.58 16.61 -7.79
N PRO A 147 34.04 16.77 -6.58
CA PRO A 147 33.52 18.06 -6.13
C PRO A 147 34.62 19.12 -6.21
N PRO A 148 34.27 20.38 -6.40
CA PRO A 148 35.25 21.44 -6.53
C PRO A 148 36.17 21.51 -5.31
N GLU A 149 37.46 21.32 -5.51
CA GLU A 149 38.47 21.31 -4.45
C GLU A 149 38.74 22.72 -3.91
N ALA A 150 38.43 23.75 -4.70
CA ALA A 150 38.74 25.11 -4.33
C ALA A 150 37.64 25.73 -3.46
N MET A 151 37.90 25.88 -2.18
CA MET A 151 37.20 26.84 -1.35
C MET A 151 37.78 28.23 -1.60
N ASN A 152 36.92 29.18 -1.99
CA ASN A 152 37.35 30.57 -2.06
C ASN A 152 37.57 31.12 -0.64
N ALA A 153 38.81 31.16 -0.20
CA ALA A 153 39.19 31.61 1.14
C ALA A 153 38.77 33.06 1.45
N GLY A 154 38.57 33.88 0.40
CA GLY A 154 38.09 35.26 0.50
C GLY A 154 36.58 35.40 0.68
N SER A 155 35.80 34.36 0.40
CA SER A 155 34.34 34.40 0.52
C SER A 155 33.88 34.57 1.95
N ARG A 156 33.12 35.63 2.23
CA ARG A 156 32.60 35.89 3.58
C ARG A 156 31.24 35.23 3.80
N VAL A 157 30.31 35.37 2.83
CA VAL A 157 28.91 34.98 2.99
C VAL A 157 28.34 34.19 1.79
N SER A 158 29.06 34.07 0.68
CA SER A 158 28.59 33.32 -0.48
C SER A 158 29.74 32.62 -1.24
N GLN A 159 29.42 31.49 -1.87
CA GLN A 159 30.36 30.71 -2.68
C GLN A 159 29.62 30.10 -3.87
N LYS A 160 30.19 30.22 -5.08
CA LYS A 160 29.72 29.51 -6.26
C LYS A 160 30.24 28.07 -6.23
N ILE A 161 29.39 27.12 -6.58
CA ILE A 161 29.68 25.69 -6.59
C ILE A 161 29.07 25.09 -7.84
N THR A 162 29.80 24.22 -8.53
CA THR A 162 29.28 23.43 -9.63
C THR A 162 29.20 21.97 -9.20
N LEU A 163 28.02 21.38 -9.24
CA LEU A 163 27.81 19.95 -9.03
C LEU A 163 27.72 19.27 -10.40
N VAL A 164 28.42 18.18 -10.60
CA VAL A 164 28.28 17.31 -11.77
C VAL A 164 27.88 15.94 -11.29
N LEU A 165 26.61 15.62 -11.47
CA LEU A 165 25.94 14.44 -10.96
C LEU A 165 25.61 13.49 -12.11
N ARG A 166 25.48 12.21 -11.81
CA ARG A 166 25.11 11.18 -12.77
C ARG A 166 23.96 10.35 -12.25
N ALA A 167 22.92 10.21 -13.07
CA ALA A 167 21.87 9.23 -12.88
C ALA A 167 22.14 8.03 -13.80
N ASP A 168 22.52 6.90 -13.22
CA ASP A 168 22.96 5.72 -13.97
C ASP A 168 21.84 5.05 -14.76
N ASP A 169 20.58 5.18 -14.35
CA ASP A 169 19.42 4.67 -15.09
C ASP A 169 18.88 5.62 -16.16
N GLY A 170 19.42 6.82 -16.24
CA GLY A 170 19.16 7.79 -17.30
C GLY A 170 17.79 8.47 -17.25
N PHE A 171 16.87 8.08 -16.39
CA PHE A 171 15.49 8.58 -16.41
C PHE A 171 15.06 9.23 -15.10
N TRP A 172 14.11 10.16 -15.23
CA TRP A 172 13.32 10.67 -14.13
C TRP A 172 12.23 9.66 -13.78
N ARG A 173 12.01 9.43 -12.50
CA ARG A 173 11.04 8.50 -11.95
C ARG A 173 9.95 9.26 -11.20
N SER A 174 8.77 8.68 -11.13
CA SER A 174 7.70 9.14 -10.26
C SER A 174 7.31 8.05 -9.26
N PHE A 175 6.26 8.29 -8.49
CA PHE A 175 5.72 7.31 -7.55
C PHE A 175 5.28 6.05 -8.27
N ASP A 176 5.51 4.93 -7.62
CA ASP A 176 5.09 3.64 -8.15
C ASP A 176 3.56 3.58 -8.20
N HIS A 177 3.05 3.10 -9.31
CA HIS A 177 1.66 2.72 -9.42
C HIS A 177 1.55 1.25 -9.02
N SER A 178 0.76 0.95 -7.99
CA SER A 178 0.54 -0.42 -7.51
C SER A 178 -0.93 -0.77 -7.55
N ASP A 179 -1.20 -2.06 -7.73
CA ASP A 179 -2.53 -2.64 -7.68
C ASP A 179 -2.45 -4.05 -7.08
N LEU A 180 -3.57 -4.55 -6.60
CA LEU A 180 -3.68 -5.82 -5.88
C LEU A 180 -4.76 -6.67 -6.53
N PHE A 181 -4.41 -7.92 -6.86
CA PHE A 181 -5.36 -8.97 -7.16
C PHE A 181 -5.31 -10.00 -6.04
N GLU A 182 -6.41 -10.15 -5.34
CA GLU A 182 -6.58 -11.14 -4.28
C GLU A 182 -7.77 -12.03 -4.58
N PHE A 183 -7.77 -13.19 -3.99
CA PHE A 183 -8.92 -14.10 -4.06
C PHE A 183 -10.15 -13.40 -3.47
N ALA A 184 -11.21 -13.26 -4.25
CA ALA A 184 -12.49 -12.74 -3.80
C ALA A 184 -13.42 -13.91 -3.47
N TYR A 185 -13.76 -14.04 -2.19
CA TYR A 185 -14.78 -14.97 -1.72
C TYR A 185 -16.05 -14.15 -1.50
N GLU A 186 -16.74 -13.84 -2.57
CA GLU A 186 -17.91 -12.98 -2.51
C GLU A 186 -19.14 -13.70 -3.05
N ASP A 187 -19.41 -14.90 -2.52
CA ASP A 187 -20.68 -15.62 -2.78
C ASP A 187 -21.85 -14.84 -2.19
N LEU A 188 -21.61 -14.18 -1.04
CA LEU A 188 -22.48 -13.19 -0.44
C LEU A 188 -21.81 -11.81 -0.44
N THR A 189 -22.56 -10.79 -0.80
CA THR A 189 -22.17 -9.38 -0.64
C THR A 189 -23.37 -8.53 -0.26
N ASP A 190 -23.23 -7.74 0.82
CA ASP A 190 -24.18 -6.70 1.17
C ASP A 190 -23.45 -5.36 1.39
N SER A 191 -23.89 -4.34 0.68
CA SER A 191 -23.38 -2.96 0.75
C SER A 191 -24.39 -2.00 1.42
N PHE A 192 -25.39 -2.53 2.10
CA PHE A 192 -26.39 -1.79 2.87
C PHE A 192 -27.06 -0.67 2.09
N THR A 193 -27.49 -0.95 0.83
CA THR A 193 -28.10 0.03 -0.07
C THR A 193 -29.56 0.34 0.27
N TYR A 194 -30.02 -0.08 1.41
CA TYR A 194 -31.37 0.12 1.97
C TYR A 194 -31.30 0.86 3.30
N THR A 195 -32.39 1.49 3.70
CA THR A 195 -32.54 2.13 5.01
C THR A 195 -33.34 1.22 5.94
N ALA A 196 -32.77 0.86 7.06
CA ALA A 196 -33.39 -0.05 8.03
C ALA A 196 -32.85 0.16 9.44
N GLY A 197 -33.57 -0.35 10.43
CA GLY A 197 -33.17 -0.42 11.83
C GLY A 197 -33.86 0.60 12.72
N SER A 198 -34.18 0.18 13.91
CA SER A 198 -34.67 0.98 15.04
C SER A 198 -34.30 0.27 16.34
N SER A 199 -34.49 0.91 17.48
CA SER A 199 -34.24 0.29 18.80
C SER A 199 -35.04 -1.00 19.05
N GLU A 200 -36.16 -1.15 18.39
CA GLU A 200 -37.06 -2.30 18.50
C GLU A 200 -36.99 -3.26 17.30
N ALA A 201 -36.17 -2.94 16.28
CA ALA A 201 -36.04 -3.77 15.10
C ALA A 201 -35.46 -5.15 15.44
N THR A 202 -36.09 -6.21 14.94
CA THR A 202 -35.59 -7.59 15.04
C THR A 202 -34.73 -7.99 13.85
N THR A 203 -34.69 -7.16 12.82
CA THR A 203 -33.89 -7.36 11.59
C THR A 203 -33.27 -6.07 11.10
N LEU A 204 -32.12 -6.18 10.44
CA LEU A 204 -31.52 -5.10 9.65
C LEU A 204 -31.76 -5.40 8.17
N GLY A 205 -32.84 -4.87 7.62
CA GLY A 205 -33.36 -5.30 6.32
C GLY A 205 -33.99 -6.69 6.38
N ASP A 206 -34.22 -7.31 5.22
CA ASP A 206 -34.94 -8.58 5.14
C ASP A 206 -34.10 -9.80 5.56
N ASN A 207 -32.77 -9.69 5.53
CA ASN A 207 -31.84 -10.82 5.60
C ASN A 207 -30.97 -10.88 6.88
N TRP A 208 -30.97 -9.82 7.70
CA TRP A 208 -30.14 -9.75 8.90
C TRP A 208 -30.99 -9.76 10.17
N PRO A 209 -31.25 -10.93 10.76
CA PRO A 209 -31.85 -11.00 12.11
C PRO A 209 -30.89 -10.39 13.13
N LEU A 210 -31.44 -9.61 14.08
CA LEU A 210 -30.66 -8.93 15.11
C LEU A 210 -30.85 -9.59 16.47
N TYR A 211 -29.74 -9.83 17.14
CA TYR A 211 -29.70 -10.28 18.52
C TYR A 211 -28.93 -9.28 19.38
N TYR A 212 -29.59 -8.68 20.36
CA TYR A 212 -28.97 -7.77 21.32
C TYR A 212 -28.69 -8.50 22.62
N ASP A 213 -27.50 -8.30 23.21
CA ASP A 213 -27.10 -8.91 24.50
C ASP A 213 -27.83 -8.30 25.69
N SER A 214 -28.42 -7.12 25.53
CA SER A 214 -29.16 -6.41 26.57
C SER A 214 -30.48 -5.90 26.03
N PRO A 215 -31.58 -6.03 26.79
CA PRO A 215 -32.91 -5.51 26.43
C PRO A 215 -33.02 -3.97 26.60
N THR A 216 -31.95 -3.29 27.01
CA THR A 216 -31.96 -1.84 27.22
C THR A 216 -32.06 -1.11 25.89
N THR A 217 -32.62 0.09 25.89
CA THR A 217 -32.80 0.93 24.68
C THR A 217 -31.54 1.74 24.31
N GLU A 218 -30.39 1.39 24.83
CA GLU A 218 -29.14 2.14 24.75
C GLU A 218 -28.42 1.98 23.40
N GLY A 219 -28.90 2.64 22.37
CA GLY A 219 -28.37 2.57 21.03
C GLY A 219 -28.76 1.31 20.25
N TYR A 220 -28.64 1.36 18.93
CA TYR A 220 -29.03 0.26 18.07
C TYR A 220 -28.31 0.30 16.71
N LEU A 221 -28.31 -0.83 16.01
CA LEU A 221 -27.76 -0.98 14.67
C LEU A 221 -28.80 -0.55 13.62
N ALA A 222 -28.37 0.31 12.69
CA ALA A 222 -29.19 0.78 11.59
C ALA A 222 -28.41 0.81 10.26
N SER A 223 -29.13 0.93 9.15
CA SER A 223 -28.58 1.23 7.83
C SER A 223 -29.13 2.54 7.28
N ASN A 224 -28.29 3.37 6.68
CA ASN A 224 -28.66 4.65 6.09
C ASN A 224 -28.72 4.63 4.55
N GLY A 225 -28.67 3.46 3.92
CA GLY A 225 -28.65 3.31 2.46
C GLY A 225 -27.24 3.32 1.84
N SER A 226 -26.19 3.36 2.66
CA SER A 226 -24.80 3.29 2.19
C SER A 226 -23.87 2.54 3.13
N GLN A 227 -24.29 2.34 4.36
CA GLN A 227 -23.52 1.63 5.39
C GLN A 227 -24.40 1.24 6.57
N ALA A 228 -24.03 0.17 7.27
CA ALA A 228 -24.51 -0.15 8.60
C ALA A 228 -23.76 0.69 9.63
N TYR A 229 -24.45 1.24 10.62
CA TYR A 229 -23.87 2.11 11.63
C TYR A 229 -24.62 2.02 12.94
N TRP A 230 -23.92 2.38 14.01
CA TRP A 230 -24.52 2.46 15.34
C TRP A 230 -25.22 3.80 15.52
N VAL A 231 -26.45 3.76 15.99
CA VAL A 231 -27.20 4.95 16.43
C VAL A 231 -27.10 5.03 17.94
N ASP A 232 -26.45 6.07 18.43
CA ASP A 232 -26.30 6.37 19.84
C ASP A 232 -27.61 6.90 20.43
N ASP A 233 -27.86 6.63 21.71
CA ASP A 233 -28.96 7.22 22.44
C ASP A 233 -28.43 8.44 23.25
N PRO A 234 -28.82 9.67 22.89
CA PRO A 234 -28.28 10.88 23.49
C PRO A 234 -28.77 11.14 24.94
N ASP A 235 -29.75 10.40 25.41
CA ASP A 235 -30.41 10.66 26.71
C ASP A 235 -29.81 9.90 27.90
N ILE A 236 -28.71 9.15 27.67
CA ILE A 236 -28.18 8.25 28.68
C ILE A 236 -26.90 8.82 29.32
N PHE A 237 -27.01 9.11 30.63
CA PHE A 237 -25.88 9.50 31.49
C PHE A 237 -25.10 8.29 32.08
N ILE A 238 -25.55 7.07 31.85
CA ILE A 238 -24.95 5.86 32.43
C ILE A 238 -24.40 4.99 31.30
N ASN A 239 -23.12 4.87 31.29
CA ASN A 239 -22.27 4.20 30.31
C ASN A 239 -22.40 2.68 30.38
N ASN A 240 -23.35 2.09 29.69
CA ASN A 240 -23.41 0.66 29.49
C ASN A 240 -22.90 0.29 28.10
N THR A 241 -22.14 -0.78 28.03
CA THR A 241 -21.82 -1.43 26.77
C THR A 241 -23.04 -2.17 26.27
N ARG A 242 -23.29 -2.08 24.99
CA ARG A 242 -24.32 -2.87 24.31
C ARG A 242 -23.76 -3.49 23.07
N SER A 243 -23.99 -4.78 22.87
CA SER A 243 -23.55 -5.51 21.70
C SER A 243 -24.74 -6.01 20.88
N VAL A 244 -24.57 -6.04 19.57
CA VAL A 244 -25.52 -6.61 18.63
C VAL A 244 -24.83 -7.60 17.71
N VAL A 245 -25.47 -8.72 17.49
CA VAL A 245 -25.13 -9.69 16.44
C VAL A 245 -26.18 -9.57 15.35
N ALA A 246 -25.75 -9.30 14.12
CA ALA A 246 -26.56 -9.32 12.92
C ALA A 246 -26.25 -10.61 12.15
N GLY A 247 -27.17 -11.54 12.15
CA GLY A 247 -27.00 -12.86 11.54
C GLY A 247 -27.58 -14.01 12.37
N PRO A 248 -27.49 -15.25 11.85
CA PRO A 248 -26.96 -15.63 10.55
C PRO A 248 -27.76 -15.04 9.38
N TYR A 249 -27.10 -14.68 8.29
CA TYR A 249 -27.78 -14.13 7.08
C TYR A 249 -28.83 -15.11 6.56
N ALA A 250 -30.05 -14.63 6.30
CA ALA A 250 -31.24 -15.50 6.15
C ALA A 250 -31.12 -16.50 5.00
N ASP A 251 -30.68 -16.06 3.83
CA ASP A 251 -30.70 -16.86 2.60
C ASP A 251 -29.30 -17.32 2.13
N PHE A 252 -28.32 -17.33 3.04
CA PHE A 252 -26.97 -17.74 2.69
C PHE A 252 -26.31 -18.62 3.76
N GLU A 253 -25.71 -19.69 3.30
CA GLU A 253 -24.82 -20.56 4.08
C GLU A 253 -23.64 -20.96 3.19
N THR A 254 -22.47 -21.13 3.79
CA THR A 254 -21.31 -21.65 3.07
C THR A 254 -21.48 -23.14 2.73
N ALA A 255 -20.88 -23.59 1.63
CA ALA A 255 -20.96 -25.00 1.23
C ALA A 255 -20.09 -25.90 2.10
N THR A 256 -19.02 -25.36 2.72
CA THR A 256 -18.07 -26.10 3.55
C THR A 256 -17.88 -25.46 4.92
N ASP A 257 -17.18 -26.17 5.82
CA ASP A 257 -16.78 -25.65 7.13
C ASP A 257 -15.58 -24.70 7.05
N ASN A 258 -14.96 -24.58 5.88
CA ASN A 258 -13.90 -23.60 5.62
C ASN A 258 -14.55 -22.32 5.12
N GLN A 259 -14.66 -21.33 5.98
CA GLN A 259 -15.45 -20.13 5.75
C GLN A 259 -14.57 -18.89 5.77
N VAL A 260 -14.99 -17.87 5.05
CA VAL A 260 -14.37 -16.55 5.09
C VAL A 260 -15.45 -15.47 5.07
N ALA A 261 -15.30 -14.46 5.92
CA ALA A 261 -16.12 -13.25 5.85
C ALA A 261 -15.25 -12.01 6.09
N SER A 262 -15.65 -10.91 5.47
CA SER A 262 -14.94 -9.64 5.54
C SER A 262 -15.90 -8.48 5.78
N ILE A 263 -15.45 -7.49 6.53
CA ILE A 263 -16.11 -6.19 6.64
C ILE A 263 -15.19 -5.09 6.11
N VAL A 264 -15.78 -4.09 5.46
CA VAL A 264 -15.08 -2.86 5.03
C VAL A 264 -15.59 -1.71 5.88
N PHE A 265 -14.68 -1.05 6.59
CA PHE A 265 -15.00 0.09 7.44
C PHE A 265 -15.47 1.29 6.61
N GLY A 266 -16.58 1.91 7.02
CA GLY A 266 -17.11 3.14 6.45
C GLY A 266 -16.74 4.39 7.26
N GLY A 267 -16.54 4.24 8.57
CA GLY A 267 -16.25 5.30 9.53
C GLY A 267 -15.22 4.88 10.57
N PHE A 268 -14.78 5.84 11.38
CA PHE A 268 -13.85 5.59 12.49
C PHE A 268 -14.55 4.96 13.68
N GLN A 269 -13.80 4.17 14.46
CA GLN A 269 -14.19 3.76 15.81
C GLN A 269 -13.84 4.87 16.81
N GLU A 270 -14.69 5.04 17.81
CA GLU A 270 -14.43 5.96 18.91
C GLU A 270 -13.71 5.27 20.06
N PHE A 271 -12.97 6.07 20.84
CA PHE A 271 -12.30 5.60 22.03
C PHE A 271 -13.29 5.53 23.19
N GLY A 272 -13.39 4.36 23.84
CA GLY A 272 -14.18 4.14 25.04
C GLY A 272 -13.30 3.77 26.24
N PHE A 273 -13.80 4.06 27.46
CA PHE A 273 -13.18 3.67 28.72
C PHE A 273 -14.27 3.46 29.79
N PRO A 274 -14.32 2.34 30.55
CA PRO A 274 -13.30 1.27 30.60
C PRO A 274 -13.37 0.27 29.45
N GLU A 275 -14.48 0.22 28.68
CA GLU A 275 -14.65 -0.70 27.57
C GLU A 275 -14.76 0.06 26.26
N GLY A 276 -13.95 -0.35 25.27
CA GLY A 276 -13.90 0.25 23.94
C GLY A 276 -15.02 -0.24 23.04
N ALA A 277 -15.30 0.54 22.01
CA ALA A 277 -16.16 0.11 20.91
C ALA A 277 -15.48 -0.96 20.05
N GLU A 278 -16.28 -1.90 19.52
CA GLU A 278 -15.76 -3.00 18.69
C GLU A 278 -16.68 -3.27 17.49
N ASN A 279 -16.08 -3.72 16.40
CA ASN A 279 -16.77 -4.32 15.27
C ASN A 279 -16.49 -5.82 15.23
N HIS A 280 -17.49 -6.60 14.86
CA HIS A 280 -17.41 -8.06 14.92
C HIS A 280 -17.60 -8.66 13.53
N ILE A 281 -16.87 -9.75 13.24
CA ILE A 281 -17.11 -10.65 12.12
C ILE A 281 -17.42 -12.01 12.71
N TRP A 282 -18.50 -12.63 12.24
CA TRP A 282 -18.97 -13.90 12.72
C TRP A 282 -18.95 -14.96 11.62
N LEU A 283 -18.42 -16.13 11.95
CA LEU A 283 -18.44 -17.34 11.15
C LEU A 283 -18.91 -18.52 11.99
N ARG A 284 -19.27 -19.61 11.36
CA ARG A 284 -19.76 -20.84 12.01
C ARG A 284 -20.95 -20.57 12.93
N MET A 285 -21.81 -19.70 12.50
CA MET A 285 -23.04 -19.44 13.23
C MET A 285 -24.03 -20.55 13.00
N GLY A 286 -24.57 -21.05 14.11
CA GLY A 286 -25.72 -21.94 14.08
C GLY A 286 -27.01 -21.13 13.96
N ARG A 287 -28.09 -21.79 13.54
CA ARG A 287 -29.39 -21.19 13.29
C ARG A 287 -30.50 -21.93 14.03
N GLU A 288 -31.35 -21.21 14.74
CA GLU A 288 -32.60 -21.72 15.26
C GLU A 288 -33.66 -21.93 14.16
N VAL A 289 -34.74 -22.66 14.49
CA VAL A 289 -35.82 -22.93 13.54
C VAL A 289 -36.51 -21.68 13.02
N ASP A 290 -36.51 -20.60 13.79
CA ASP A 290 -37.06 -19.29 13.41
C ASP A 290 -36.08 -18.40 12.62
N GLY A 291 -34.90 -18.92 12.33
CA GLY A 291 -33.86 -18.22 11.57
C GLY A 291 -32.92 -17.35 12.43
N THR A 292 -33.14 -17.24 13.72
CA THR A 292 -32.28 -16.46 14.62
C THR A 292 -31.01 -17.23 15.00
N TRP A 293 -30.05 -16.54 15.60
CA TRP A 293 -28.81 -17.13 16.08
C TRP A 293 -29.01 -18.06 17.28
N ASP A 294 -28.45 -19.26 17.21
CA ASP A 294 -28.54 -20.29 18.25
C ASP A 294 -27.51 -20.16 19.38
N GLY A 295 -26.70 -19.11 19.37
CA GLY A 295 -25.65 -18.88 20.36
C GLY A 295 -24.32 -19.60 20.09
N ASN A 296 -24.18 -20.28 18.94
CA ASN A 296 -22.93 -20.92 18.52
C ASN A 296 -22.23 -20.10 17.42
N GLY A 297 -20.90 -20.08 17.43
CA GLY A 297 -20.15 -19.40 16.39
C GLY A 297 -18.71 -19.09 16.76
N VAL A 298 -17.99 -18.51 15.81
CA VAL A 298 -16.63 -17.98 15.97
C VAL A 298 -16.64 -16.50 15.64
N ARG A 299 -16.11 -15.68 16.54
CA ARG A 299 -16.10 -14.21 16.42
C ARG A 299 -14.70 -13.67 16.36
N ALA A 300 -14.45 -12.78 15.40
CA ALA A 300 -13.36 -11.84 15.44
C ALA A 300 -13.88 -10.49 15.95
N SER A 301 -13.33 -10.00 17.06
CA SER A 301 -13.59 -8.67 17.59
C SER A 301 -12.47 -7.73 17.18
N ILE A 302 -12.83 -6.61 16.57
CA ILE A 302 -11.91 -5.59 16.05
C ILE A 302 -12.15 -4.32 16.86
N GLY A 303 -11.39 -4.17 17.95
CA GLY A 303 -11.37 -2.96 18.75
C GLY A 303 -10.40 -1.91 18.20
N LEU A 304 -10.28 -0.77 18.85
CA LEU A 304 -9.41 0.32 18.41
C LEU A 304 -7.92 -0.12 18.35
N PHE A 305 -7.45 -0.80 19.42
CA PHE A 305 -6.05 -1.27 19.54
C PHE A 305 -5.95 -2.78 19.84
N THR A 306 -7.05 -3.49 19.78
CA THR A 306 -7.12 -4.91 20.09
C THR A 306 -7.73 -5.71 18.95
N LEU A 307 -7.29 -6.94 18.81
CA LEU A 307 -7.96 -7.99 18.05
C LEU A 307 -8.21 -9.16 19.01
N GLN A 308 -9.41 -9.69 18.99
CA GLN A 308 -9.75 -10.85 19.78
C GLN A 308 -10.42 -11.88 18.90
N LEU A 309 -10.03 -13.13 19.06
CA LEU A 309 -10.68 -14.29 18.47
C LEU A 309 -11.35 -15.06 19.58
N SER A 310 -12.65 -15.28 19.46
CA SER A 310 -13.47 -16.00 20.44
C SER A 310 -14.34 -17.05 19.78
N ARG A 311 -14.67 -18.09 20.51
CA ARG A 311 -15.74 -19.02 20.15
C ARG A 311 -16.92 -18.88 21.10
N PHE A 312 -18.08 -19.16 20.60
CA PHE A 312 -19.33 -19.19 21.35
C PHE A 312 -19.93 -20.60 21.31
N ASN A 313 -20.37 -21.07 22.45
CA ASN A 313 -21.14 -22.30 22.58
C ASN A 313 -22.34 -21.99 23.47
N ASN A 314 -23.54 -22.04 22.92
CA ASN A 314 -24.77 -21.73 23.67
C ASN A 314 -24.69 -20.37 24.38
N PHE A 315 -24.35 -19.30 23.66
CA PHE A 315 -24.17 -17.93 24.18
C PHE A 315 -23.00 -17.74 25.16
N VAL A 316 -22.20 -18.77 25.43
CA VAL A 316 -21.06 -18.69 26.35
C VAL A 316 -19.80 -18.43 25.55
N GLU A 317 -19.19 -17.26 25.77
CA GLU A 317 -17.95 -16.87 25.14
C GLU A 317 -16.72 -17.55 25.75
N THR A 318 -15.84 -18.05 24.92
CA THR A 318 -14.49 -18.47 25.28
C THR A 318 -13.48 -17.76 24.41
N VAL A 319 -12.67 -16.91 25.00
CA VAL A 319 -11.58 -16.21 24.28
C VAL A 319 -10.49 -17.22 23.93
N MET A 320 -10.19 -17.37 22.65
CA MET A 320 -9.14 -18.25 22.14
C MET A 320 -7.80 -17.52 22.03
N ARG A 321 -7.83 -16.28 21.57
CA ARG A 321 -6.62 -15.45 21.39
C ARG A 321 -6.95 -13.97 21.43
N THR A 322 -6.08 -13.21 22.10
CA THR A 322 -6.10 -11.73 22.06
C THR A 322 -4.76 -11.23 21.58
N GLN A 323 -4.76 -10.18 20.78
CA GLN A 323 -3.57 -9.55 20.24
C GLN A 323 -3.73 -8.03 20.20
N LEU A 324 -2.67 -7.31 20.55
CA LEU A 324 -2.62 -5.86 20.40
C LEU A 324 -2.27 -5.49 18.96
N LYS A 325 -2.90 -4.46 18.44
CA LYS A 325 -2.57 -3.84 17.17
C LYS A 325 -2.25 -2.35 17.38
N PRO A 326 -1.14 -1.84 16.85
CA PRO A 326 -0.68 -0.48 17.14
C PRO A 326 -1.48 0.60 16.41
N ILE A 327 -2.24 0.24 15.38
CA ILE A 327 -2.95 1.17 14.51
C ILE A 327 -4.45 0.88 14.53
N PRO A 328 -5.30 1.90 14.80
CA PRO A 328 -6.75 1.74 14.76
C PRO A 328 -7.25 1.42 13.34
N PRO A 329 -8.47 0.89 13.19
CA PRO A 329 -9.11 0.77 11.88
C PRO A 329 -9.37 2.14 11.24
N PHE A 330 -9.18 2.22 9.91
CA PHE A 330 -9.51 3.41 9.13
C PHE A 330 -10.64 3.15 8.14
N PRO A 331 -11.41 4.18 7.78
CA PRO A 331 -12.40 4.06 6.70
C PRO A 331 -11.77 3.56 5.40
N GLY A 332 -12.44 2.59 4.75
CA GLY A 332 -11.97 1.92 3.55
C GLY A 332 -11.12 0.67 3.79
N GLU A 333 -10.69 0.40 5.01
CA GLU A 333 -9.93 -0.82 5.31
C GLU A 333 -10.85 -2.05 5.41
N LYS A 334 -10.33 -3.17 4.92
CA LYS A 334 -10.97 -4.48 4.94
C LYS A 334 -10.38 -5.34 6.05
N PHE A 335 -11.21 -5.82 6.93
CA PHE A 335 -10.86 -6.87 7.89
C PHE A 335 -11.56 -8.17 7.50
N THR A 336 -10.83 -9.28 7.59
CA THR A 336 -11.31 -10.60 7.17
C THR A 336 -11.07 -11.60 8.29
N LEU A 337 -12.11 -12.37 8.63
CA LEU A 337 -11.99 -13.57 9.45
C LEU A 337 -12.03 -14.79 8.53
N VAL A 338 -11.05 -15.67 8.68
CA VAL A 338 -10.99 -16.97 8.02
C VAL A 338 -11.14 -18.05 9.09
N ALA A 339 -12.08 -18.96 8.90
CA ALA A 339 -12.31 -20.09 9.78
C ALA A 339 -12.17 -21.39 8.98
N GLY A 340 -11.05 -22.09 9.22
CA GLY A 340 -10.71 -23.34 8.54
C GLY A 340 -9.89 -23.15 7.26
N PHE A 341 -8.99 -24.08 7.07
CA PHE A 341 -8.15 -24.23 5.87
C PHE A 341 -8.18 -25.71 5.49
N GLU A 342 -7.83 -26.01 4.23
CA GLU A 342 -7.69 -27.38 3.78
C GLU A 342 -6.74 -28.17 4.69
N GLY A 343 -7.17 -29.30 5.20
CA GLY A 343 -6.44 -30.11 6.18
C GLY A 343 -6.31 -29.53 7.59
N GLN A 344 -6.80 -28.30 7.84
CA GLN A 344 -6.75 -27.62 9.14
C GLN A 344 -8.07 -26.91 9.47
N PRO A 345 -9.17 -27.63 9.70
CA PRO A 345 -10.49 -27.02 9.89
C PRO A 345 -10.59 -26.13 11.15
N ARG A 346 -9.67 -26.27 12.11
CA ARG A 346 -9.62 -25.50 13.37
C ARG A 346 -8.53 -24.44 13.39
N ARG A 347 -8.02 -24.05 12.24
CA ARG A 347 -7.14 -22.89 12.09
C ARG A 347 -7.97 -21.66 11.76
N PHE A 348 -7.68 -20.57 12.44
CA PHE A 348 -8.37 -19.29 12.29
C PHE A 348 -7.38 -18.18 12.01
N GLN A 349 -7.75 -17.24 11.15
CA GLN A 349 -6.94 -16.08 10.84
C GLN A 349 -7.77 -14.82 10.83
N ILE A 350 -7.25 -13.73 11.44
CA ILE A 350 -7.77 -12.38 11.23
C ILE A 350 -6.78 -11.63 10.36
N GLN A 351 -7.28 -11.08 9.26
CA GLN A 351 -6.47 -10.33 8.29
C GLN A 351 -6.91 -8.87 8.22
N ARG A 352 -5.98 -7.97 7.90
CA ARG A 352 -6.25 -6.57 7.55
C ARG A 352 -5.72 -6.31 6.15
N ASN A 353 -6.59 -5.87 5.24
CA ASN A 353 -6.27 -5.67 3.83
C ASN A 353 -5.57 -6.88 3.20
N GLY A 354 -6.06 -8.09 3.49
CA GLY A 354 -5.51 -9.35 2.99
C GLY A 354 -4.22 -9.83 3.68
N LEU A 355 -3.71 -9.13 4.69
CA LEU A 355 -2.49 -9.52 5.41
C LEU A 355 -2.85 -10.10 6.79
N PRO A 356 -2.34 -11.28 7.17
CA PRO A 356 -2.65 -11.90 8.44
C PRO A 356 -2.07 -11.09 9.60
N LEU A 357 -2.94 -10.70 10.54
CA LEU A 357 -2.55 -10.05 11.79
C LEU A 357 -2.56 -11.03 12.96
N LEU A 358 -3.54 -11.94 13.00
CA LEU A 358 -3.64 -12.96 14.02
C LEU A 358 -3.82 -14.32 13.33
N ASP A 359 -3.05 -15.33 13.75
CA ASP A 359 -3.17 -16.72 13.31
C ASP A 359 -3.22 -17.61 14.55
N HIS A 360 -4.20 -18.50 14.60
CA HIS A 360 -4.44 -19.36 15.76
C HIS A 360 -4.93 -20.73 15.30
N VAL A 361 -4.33 -21.78 15.87
CA VAL A 361 -4.81 -23.15 15.72
C VAL A 361 -5.42 -23.58 17.05
N GLU A 362 -6.72 -23.85 17.04
CA GLU A 362 -7.42 -24.30 18.22
C GLU A 362 -7.02 -25.73 18.58
N SER A 363 -6.64 -25.94 19.84
CA SER A 363 -6.39 -27.27 20.38
C SER A 363 -7.70 -27.89 20.90
N GLY A 364 -8.07 -29.05 20.36
CA GLY A 364 -9.28 -29.74 20.79
C GLY A 364 -10.50 -29.54 19.88
N THR A 365 -11.69 -29.70 20.43
CA THR A 365 -12.96 -29.78 19.68
C THR A 365 -13.94 -28.66 20.07
N GLY A 366 -13.43 -27.50 20.48
CA GLY A 366 -14.27 -26.46 21.11
C GLY A 366 -15.16 -25.67 20.14
N SER A 367 -14.68 -25.31 18.95
CA SER A 367 -15.51 -24.60 17.96
C SER A 367 -16.42 -25.58 17.21
N ALA A 368 -17.66 -25.17 16.93
CA ALA A 368 -18.63 -25.96 16.20
C ALA A 368 -18.20 -26.20 14.73
N LEU A 369 -18.50 -27.38 14.21
CA LEU A 369 -18.26 -27.80 12.84
C LEU A 369 -19.46 -28.60 12.33
N GLY A 370 -19.70 -28.57 11.04
CA GLY A 370 -20.77 -29.34 10.37
C GLY A 370 -21.80 -28.44 9.70
N ALA A 371 -22.73 -29.06 8.99
CA ALA A 371 -23.71 -28.38 8.16
C ALA A 371 -24.59 -27.37 8.94
N ASP A 372 -24.85 -27.65 10.21
CA ASP A 372 -25.68 -26.77 11.06
C ASP A 372 -24.98 -25.46 11.47
N TYR A 373 -23.65 -25.32 11.20
CA TYR A 373 -22.81 -24.18 11.61
C TYR A 373 -22.17 -23.49 10.41
N ARG A 374 -22.95 -23.25 9.36
CA ARG A 374 -22.48 -22.61 8.12
C ARG A 374 -22.99 -21.20 7.93
N GLY A 375 -23.68 -20.66 8.92
CA GLY A 375 -24.12 -19.28 8.93
C GLY A 375 -22.98 -18.30 9.13
N ILE A 376 -23.17 -17.09 8.58
CA ILE A 376 -22.25 -15.97 8.72
C ILE A 376 -22.99 -14.73 9.24
N GLY A 377 -22.24 -13.83 9.89
CA GLY A 377 -22.79 -12.60 10.41
C GLY A 377 -21.75 -11.53 10.66
N PHE A 378 -22.21 -10.41 11.15
CA PHE A 378 -21.38 -9.35 11.67
C PHE A 378 -21.98 -8.80 12.95
N GLY A 379 -21.31 -7.88 13.60
CA GLY A 379 -21.85 -7.26 14.81
C GLY A 379 -21.16 -5.96 15.13
N MET A 380 -21.71 -5.27 16.07
CA MET A 380 -21.18 -4.04 16.64
C MET A 380 -21.37 -4.03 18.13
N GLN A 381 -20.39 -3.48 18.84
CA GLN A 381 -20.48 -3.22 20.27
C GLN A 381 -20.17 -1.74 20.51
N ALA A 382 -21.10 -1.05 21.13
CA ALA A 382 -20.83 0.27 21.67
C ALA A 382 -20.07 0.15 22.98
N GLY A 383 -19.05 0.97 23.14
CA GLY A 383 -18.23 1.03 24.34
C GLY A 383 -18.74 2.06 25.34
N ALA A 384 -18.24 1.97 26.58
CA ALA A 384 -18.48 3.01 27.56
C ALA A 384 -17.57 4.21 27.33
N ALA A 385 -18.10 5.45 27.43
CA ALA A 385 -17.32 6.68 27.46
C ALA A 385 -17.89 7.63 28.53
N ILE A 386 -17.12 8.62 28.94
CA ILE A 386 -17.57 9.62 29.93
C ILE A 386 -18.58 10.53 29.25
N LEU A 387 -19.85 10.45 29.61
CA LEU A 387 -20.99 11.24 29.12
C LEU A 387 -21.63 10.80 27.79
N THR A 388 -21.05 9.90 27.04
CA THR A 388 -21.59 9.36 25.78
C THR A 388 -21.21 7.90 25.62
N GLN A 389 -21.87 7.16 24.76
CA GLN A 389 -21.38 5.87 24.28
C GLN A 389 -20.22 6.08 23.30
N ALA A 390 -19.20 5.22 23.34
CA ALA A 390 -18.22 5.16 22.27
C ALA A 390 -18.79 4.35 21.11
N THR A 391 -18.86 4.94 19.93
CA THR A 391 -19.47 4.31 18.77
C THR A 391 -18.50 3.41 18.02
N PRO A 392 -18.90 2.19 17.60
CA PRO A 392 -18.12 1.36 16.69
C PRO A 392 -18.03 1.99 15.30
N GLY A 393 -17.03 1.59 14.52
CA GLY A 393 -16.89 2.06 13.16
C GLY A 393 -18.06 1.60 12.29
N SER A 394 -18.60 2.46 11.43
CA SER A 394 -19.61 2.02 10.48
C SER A 394 -19.05 1.00 9.48
N ILE A 395 -19.89 0.12 8.96
CA ILE A 395 -19.53 -0.91 7.99
C ILE A 395 -20.18 -0.58 6.65
N ARG A 396 -19.34 -0.36 5.63
CA ARG A 396 -19.81 -0.07 4.27
C ARG A 396 -20.21 -1.31 3.51
N LYS A 397 -19.52 -2.42 3.75
CA LYS A 397 -19.73 -3.67 3.00
C LYS A 397 -19.41 -4.84 3.90
N ILE A 398 -20.20 -5.90 3.81
CA ILE A 398 -19.85 -7.24 4.26
C ILE A 398 -19.80 -8.16 3.04
N SER A 399 -18.86 -9.10 3.02
CA SER A 399 -18.81 -10.17 2.03
C SER A 399 -18.40 -11.47 2.69
N ALA A 400 -18.89 -12.59 2.18
CA ALA A 400 -18.58 -13.91 2.71
C ALA A 400 -18.67 -15.01 1.65
N GLY A 401 -18.03 -16.14 1.90
CA GLY A 401 -18.04 -17.33 1.06
C GLY A 401 -17.21 -18.47 1.64
N ASP A 402 -16.95 -19.46 0.82
CA ASP A 402 -16.12 -20.61 1.18
C ASP A 402 -14.63 -20.32 0.99
N ASN A 403 -13.81 -20.75 1.94
CA ASN A 403 -12.34 -20.78 1.79
C ASN A 403 -11.91 -22.09 1.11
N ALA A 404 -12.43 -22.33 -0.07
CA ALA A 404 -12.10 -23.50 -0.88
C ALA A 404 -10.99 -23.16 -1.89
N THR A 405 -10.22 -24.17 -2.29
CA THR A 405 -9.27 -24.06 -3.42
C THR A 405 -10.03 -23.97 -4.73
N VAL A 406 -9.98 -22.82 -5.38
CA VAL A 406 -10.62 -22.57 -6.67
C VAL A 406 -9.71 -21.77 -7.59
N SER A 407 -10.03 -21.77 -8.88
CA SER A 407 -9.36 -20.91 -9.84
C SER A 407 -10.14 -19.62 -10.01
N GLN A 408 -9.43 -18.51 -10.04
CA GLN A 408 -10.01 -17.18 -10.24
C GLN A 408 -9.20 -16.38 -11.25
N GLU A 409 -9.92 -15.76 -12.17
CA GLU A 409 -9.36 -14.81 -13.14
C GLU A 409 -9.82 -13.39 -12.82
N GLY A 410 -8.97 -12.42 -13.11
CA GLY A 410 -9.31 -11.01 -12.95
C GLY A 410 -8.34 -10.09 -13.66
N TYR A 411 -8.43 -8.81 -13.34
CA TYR A 411 -7.66 -7.77 -13.98
C TYR A 411 -6.99 -6.86 -12.98
N LEU A 412 -5.71 -6.56 -13.24
CA LEU A 412 -4.96 -5.50 -12.59
C LEU A 412 -5.07 -4.23 -13.44
N THR A 413 -5.39 -3.12 -12.82
CA THR A 413 -5.44 -1.81 -13.49
C THR A 413 -4.09 -1.13 -13.39
N ARG A 414 -3.51 -0.79 -14.55
CA ARG A 414 -2.18 -0.18 -14.63
C ARG A 414 -2.25 1.17 -15.35
N VAL A 415 -1.61 2.18 -14.76
CA VAL A 415 -1.54 3.52 -15.35
C VAL A 415 -0.08 3.94 -15.44
N ASN A 416 0.37 4.23 -16.66
CA ASN A 416 1.70 4.78 -16.90
C ASN A 416 1.61 6.28 -17.20
N VAL A 417 2.05 7.10 -16.26
CA VAL A 417 2.11 8.56 -16.43
C VAL A 417 3.41 9.03 -17.10
N GLY A 418 4.34 8.09 -17.35
CA GLY A 418 5.65 8.36 -17.97
C GLY A 418 5.62 8.36 -19.50
N ASP A 419 6.69 8.85 -20.10
CA ASP A 419 6.93 8.84 -21.55
C ASP A 419 7.80 7.65 -22.00
N GLN A 420 8.06 6.71 -21.09
CA GLN A 420 8.78 5.46 -21.35
C GLN A 420 7.91 4.27 -21.03
N PRO A 421 8.09 3.12 -21.71
CA PRO A 421 7.43 1.87 -21.33
C PRO A 421 7.70 1.52 -19.86
N MET A 422 6.66 1.13 -19.12
CA MET A 422 6.74 0.75 -17.72
C MET A 422 6.67 -0.77 -17.60
N TYR A 423 7.73 -1.38 -17.09
CA TYR A 423 7.76 -2.81 -16.76
C TYR A 423 7.35 -3.02 -15.33
N ASP A 424 6.38 -3.88 -15.14
CA ASP A 424 5.85 -4.20 -13.84
C ASP A 424 6.73 -5.20 -13.08
N THR A 425 6.64 -5.14 -11.77
CA THR A 425 7.15 -6.14 -10.85
C THR A 425 5.99 -6.76 -10.12
N TYR A 426 6.02 -8.08 -9.95
CA TYR A 426 4.99 -8.82 -9.23
C TYR A 426 5.56 -9.39 -7.93
N THR A 427 4.85 -9.17 -6.84
CA THR A 427 5.05 -9.88 -5.58
C THR A 427 3.88 -10.83 -5.40
N ILE A 428 4.16 -12.11 -5.30
CA ILE A 428 3.20 -13.19 -5.38
C ILE A 428 3.22 -13.95 -4.08
N PHE A 429 2.04 -14.20 -3.53
CA PHE A 429 1.86 -14.94 -2.28
C PHE A 429 1.11 -16.22 -2.58
N GLY A 430 1.69 -17.37 -2.18
CA GLY A 430 1.07 -18.67 -2.29
C GLY A 430 0.02 -18.95 -1.20
N PRO A 431 -0.71 -20.05 -1.36
CA PRO A 431 -0.52 -21.12 -2.33
C PRO A 431 -1.10 -20.81 -3.71
N GLY A 432 -0.76 -21.64 -4.71
CA GLY A 432 -1.39 -21.66 -6.03
C GLY A 432 -0.44 -21.52 -7.21
N ALA A 433 -0.96 -21.68 -8.39
CA ALA A 433 -0.31 -21.41 -9.65
C ALA A 433 -0.86 -20.10 -10.24
N PHE A 434 0.01 -19.31 -10.85
CA PHE A 434 -0.30 -17.94 -11.24
C PHE A 434 -0.10 -17.77 -12.74
N LYS A 435 -1.02 -17.07 -13.40
CA LYS A 435 -0.94 -16.76 -14.83
C LYS A 435 -0.94 -15.26 -15.03
N PHE A 436 -0.09 -14.80 -15.93
CA PHE A 436 0.07 -13.38 -16.28
C PHE A 436 -0.01 -13.26 -17.80
N TRP A 437 -1.06 -12.62 -18.32
CA TRP A 437 -1.18 -12.36 -19.74
C TRP A 437 -0.26 -11.23 -20.18
N LEU A 438 0.37 -11.43 -21.34
CA LEU A 438 1.33 -10.47 -21.88
C LEU A 438 0.61 -9.41 -22.69
N GLY A 439 0.54 -8.21 -22.16
CA GLY A 439 -0.01 -7.03 -22.83
C GLY A 439 -1.25 -6.44 -22.16
N PRO A 440 -1.46 -5.15 -22.44
CA PRO A 440 -2.61 -4.43 -21.92
C PRO A 440 -3.78 -4.73 -22.84
N GLU A 441 -4.56 -5.69 -22.58
CA GLU A 441 -5.95 -5.88 -23.03
C GLU A 441 -6.35 -7.35 -22.95
N ALA A 442 -7.66 -7.59 -22.85
CA ALA A 442 -8.27 -8.88 -22.54
C ALA A 442 -8.22 -9.93 -23.68
N GLY A 443 -7.39 -9.75 -24.68
CA GLY A 443 -7.33 -10.62 -25.85
C GLY A 443 -5.96 -11.23 -26.14
N ALA A 444 -4.99 -11.05 -25.26
CA ALA A 444 -3.69 -11.67 -25.44
C ALA A 444 -3.81 -13.18 -25.25
N ASP A 445 -3.47 -13.97 -26.27
CA ASP A 445 -3.42 -15.43 -26.20
C ASP A 445 -2.15 -15.93 -25.47
N GLU A 446 -1.15 -15.07 -25.33
CA GLU A 446 0.11 -15.39 -24.68
C GLU A 446 0.07 -15.06 -23.20
N TYR A 447 0.41 -16.03 -22.37
CA TYR A 447 0.57 -15.84 -20.94
C TYR A 447 1.85 -16.53 -20.43
N VAL A 448 2.30 -16.09 -19.27
CA VAL A 448 3.38 -16.70 -18.51
C VAL A 448 2.77 -17.37 -17.29
N GLU A 449 3.15 -18.62 -17.04
CA GLU A 449 2.76 -19.35 -15.83
C GLU A 449 3.88 -19.32 -14.80
N PHE A 450 3.50 -19.22 -13.53
CA PHE A 450 4.41 -19.27 -12.40
C PHE A 450 3.82 -20.08 -11.25
N GLY A 451 4.60 -21.02 -10.74
CA GLY A 451 4.18 -21.85 -9.61
C GLY A 451 4.18 -23.36 -9.92
N PRO A 452 3.52 -24.19 -9.10
CA PRO A 452 2.75 -23.80 -7.93
C PRO A 452 3.62 -23.33 -6.76
N LEU A 453 3.18 -22.31 -6.05
CA LEU A 453 3.72 -21.91 -4.75
C LEU A 453 3.03 -22.70 -3.64
N LEU A 454 3.79 -23.03 -2.61
CA LEU A 454 3.26 -23.64 -1.38
C LEU A 454 2.67 -22.55 -0.45
N PRO A 455 1.85 -22.93 0.54
CA PRO A 455 1.37 -22.00 1.56
C PRO A 455 2.53 -21.24 2.23
N ASN A 456 2.34 -19.92 2.41
CA ASN A 456 3.31 -18.98 2.98
C ASN A 456 4.58 -18.73 2.12
N GLN A 457 4.70 -19.31 0.94
CA GLN A 457 5.76 -18.91 0.01
C GLN A 457 5.46 -17.55 -0.60
N VAL A 458 6.49 -16.74 -0.75
CA VAL A 458 6.43 -15.42 -1.38
C VAL A 458 7.48 -15.34 -2.47
N ALA A 459 7.07 -14.99 -3.66
CA ALA A 459 7.94 -14.83 -4.82
C ALA A 459 7.94 -13.38 -5.32
N PHE A 460 9.04 -12.97 -5.90
CA PHE A 460 9.18 -11.70 -6.60
C PHE A 460 9.60 -11.93 -8.04
N ILE A 461 8.89 -11.31 -8.97
CA ILE A 461 9.19 -11.36 -10.40
C ILE A 461 9.39 -9.93 -10.92
N ASN A 462 10.50 -9.68 -11.60
CA ASN A 462 10.73 -8.46 -12.36
C ASN A 462 10.61 -8.79 -13.85
N THR A 463 9.67 -8.11 -14.53
CA THR A 463 9.38 -8.38 -15.95
C THR A 463 10.28 -7.59 -16.91
N ASP A 464 11.08 -6.62 -16.44
CA ASP A 464 12.00 -5.85 -17.29
C ASP A 464 12.97 -6.80 -18.02
N PRO A 465 12.94 -6.90 -19.35
CA PRO A 465 13.79 -7.82 -20.11
C PRO A 465 15.29 -7.64 -19.87
N ARG A 466 15.68 -6.44 -19.42
CA ARG A 466 17.07 -6.07 -19.12
C ARG A 466 17.49 -6.42 -17.70
N ARG A 467 16.52 -6.71 -16.81
CA ARG A 467 16.75 -6.97 -15.38
C ARG A 467 15.85 -8.08 -14.84
N ARG A 468 15.70 -9.14 -15.60
CA ARG A 468 14.84 -10.27 -15.22
C ARG A 468 15.32 -10.90 -13.93
N VAL A 469 14.40 -11.04 -13.00
CA VAL A 469 14.65 -11.65 -11.70
C VAL A 469 13.41 -12.42 -11.29
N VAL A 470 13.60 -13.64 -10.80
CA VAL A 470 12.58 -14.42 -10.11
C VAL A 470 13.20 -14.91 -8.81
N GLN A 471 12.80 -14.30 -7.70
CA GLN A 471 13.42 -14.49 -6.38
C GLN A 471 12.43 -15.08 -5.38
N ASP A 472 12.96 -15.93 -4.51
CA ASP A 472 12.28 -16.38 -3.31
C ASP A 472 12.43 -15.34 -2.21
N LEU A 473 11.31 -14.76 -1.79
CA LEU A 473 11.23 -13.84 -0.66
C LEU A 473 10.60 -14.49 0.58
N THR A 474 10.41 -15.79 0.57
CA THR A 474 9.81 -16.52 1.69
C THR A 474 10.64 -16.32 2.94
N SER A 475 10.01 -15.83 4.00
CA SER A 475 10.66 -15.73 5.30
C SER A 475 10.55 -17.04 6.06
N VAL A 476 11.57 -17.36 6.85
CA VAL A 476 11.43 -18.40 7.87
C VAL A 476 10.33 -17.96 8.84
N PRO A 477 9.39 -18.83 9.24
CA PRO A 477 8.34 -18.45 10.18
C PRO A 477 8.95 -17.77 11.41
N PRO A 478 8.52 -16.54 11.74
CA PRO A 478 9.06 -15.83 12.88
C PRO A 478 8.69 -16.56 14.17
N THR A 479 9.59 -16.54 15.13
CA THR A 479 9.29 -16.98 16.48
C THR A 479 8.20 -16.07 17.08
N PRO A 480 7.41 -16.51 18.08
CA PRO A 480 6.35 -15.70 18.68
C PRO A 480 6.79 -14.32 19.18
N GLN A 481 8.06 -14.12 19.49
CA GLN A 481 8.63 -12.82 19.89
C GLN A 481 8.88 -11.88 18.68
N GLU A 482 9.04 -12.42 17.48
CA GLU A 482 9.24 -11.65 16.25
C GLU A 482 7.93 -11.27 15.56
N LEU A 483 6.81 -11.87 15.96
CA LEU A 483 5.48 -11.56 15.41
C LEU A 483 5.09 -10.08 15.59
N ASN A 484 5.50 -9.45 16.70
CA ASN A 484 5.27 -8.02 16.92
C ASN A 484 6.07 -7.14 15.94
N PHE A 485 7.27 -7.58 15.56
CA PHE A 485 8.11 -6.94 14.56
C PHE A 485 7.49 -7.05 13.15
N TRP A 486 6.91 -8.20 12.82
CA TRP A 486 6.22 -8.43 11.56
C TRP A 486 4.99 -7.54 11.37
N GLN A 487 4.25 -7.26 12.45
CA GLN A 487 3.10 -6.36 12.42
C GLN A 487 3.50 -4.92 12.11
N ASP A 488 4.60 -4.46 12.68
CA ASP A 488 5.14 -3.12 12.43
C ASP A 488 5.64 -2.98 10.99
N ALA A 489 6.22 -4.04 10.46
CA ALA A 489 6.73 -4.11 9.10
C ALA A 489 5.61 -4.15 8.05
N ILE A 490 4.53 -4.87 8.30
CA ILE A 490 3.34 -4.91 7.43
C ILE A 490 2.63 -3.54 7.40
N ASN A 491 2.50 -2.88 8.53
CA ASN A 491 1.93 -1.53 8.61
C ASN A 491 2.78 -0.51 7.84
N LYS A 492 4.10 -0.61 7.93
CA LYS A 492 5.03 0.20 7.12
C LYS A 492 4.95 -0.12 5.62
N LEU A 493 4.66 -1.37 5.25
CA LEU A 493 4.48 -1.76 3.85
C LEU A 493 3.20 -1.15 3.26
N LEU A 494 2.14 -1.04 4.04
CA LEU A 494 0.89 -0.38 3.66
C LEU A 494 1.06 1.15 3.56
N GLU A 495 1.85 1.77 4.45
CA GLU A 495 2.26 3.18 4.32
C GLU A 495 3.13 3.41 3.06
N PHE A 496 3.94 2.43 2.70
CA PHE A 496 4.80 2.48 1.51
C PHE A 496 4.04 2.30 0.19
N ALA A 497 2.97 1.52 0.16
CA ALA A 497 2.10 1.40 -1.02
C ALA A 497 1.44 2.74 -1.41
N GLY A 498 1.40 3.70 -0.48
CA GLY A 498 0.86 5.04 -0.67
C GLY A 498 1.84 6.14 -1.10
N GLY A 499 3.12 5.85 -1.41
CA GLY A 499 3.98 6.96 -1.85
C GLY A 499 5.49 6.85 -1.64
N SER A 500 6.04 5.66 -1.51
CA SER A 500 7.47 5.48 -1.37
C SER A 500 8.17 5.27 -2.72
N ASP A 501 9.29 5.92 -2.86
CA ASP A 501 10.22 5.82 -3.99
C ASP A 501 11.23 4.66 -3.89
N VAL A 502 11.01 3.78 -2.93
CA VAL A 502 11.83 2.58 -2.74
C VAL A 502 11.17 1.42 -3.46
N PRO A 503 11.86 0.69 -4.34
CA PRO A 503 11.30 -0.52 -4.94
C PRO A 503 10.73 -1.44 -3.87
N LEU A 504 9.58 -2.05 -4.14
CA LEU A 504 8.87 -2.92 -3.19
C LEU A 504 9.80 -3.93 -2.50
N ILE A 505 10.77 -4.48 -3.24
CA ILE A 505 11.82 -5.35 -2.66
C ILE A 505 12.63 -4.63 -1.58
N ARG A 506 13.08 -3.40 -1.80
CA ARG A 506 13.84 -2.68 -0.79
C ARG A 506 12.98 -2.31 0.41
N ALA A 507 11.69 -2.05 0.21
CA ALA A 507 10.76 -1.85 1.30
C ALA A 507 10.54 -3.13 2.10
N ILE A 508 10.28 -4.22 1.43
CA ILE A 508 10.24 -5.55 2.03
C ILE A 508 11.57 -5.82 2.73
N GLN A 509 12.67 -5.57 2.06
CA GLN A 509 14.02 -5.75 2.57
C GLN A 509 14.31 -4.88 3.77
N SER A 510 14.12 -3.64 3.83
CA SER A 510 14.46 -2.76 4.94
C SER A 510 13.53 -2.91 6.15
N ASN A 511 12.28 -3.31 5.93
CA ASN A 511 11.28 -3.40 6.98
C ASN A 511 11.20 -4.78 7.65
N PHE A 512 11.64 -5.82 6.95
CA PHE A 512 11.56 -7.19 7.48
C PHE A 512 12.93 -7.74 7.97
N GLY A 513 13.94 -6.88 8.09
CA GLY A 513 15.26 -7.28 8.63
C GLY A 513 15.88 -8.43 7.85
N ILE A 514 16.07 -8.27 6.54
CA ILE A 514 16.09 -9.33 5.56
C ILE A 514 17.10 -10.33 5.71
N MET A 515 16.51 -11.42 5.42
CA MET A 515 17.27 -12.48 4.74
C MET A 515 17.50 -12.09 3.29
N PRO A 516 18.72 -12.25 2.77
CA PRO A 516 18.96 -12.20 1.33
C PRO A 516 18.02 -13.20 0.65
N PRO A 517 17.64 -12.99 -0.63
CA PRO A 517 16.79 -13.92 -1.36
C PRO A 517 17.30 -15.34 -1.13
N GLN A 518 16.44 -16.20 -0.59
CA GLN A 518 16.84 -17.56 -0.19
C GLN A 518 17.13 -18.48 -1.38
N GLY A 519 16.84 -17.99 -2.59
CA GLY A 519 17.06 -18.73 -3.82
C GLY A 519 16.43 -18.02 -5.02
N ASN A 520 16.39 -18.74 -6.12
CA ASN A 520 15.65 -18.33 -7.30
C ASN A 520 14.53 -19.34 -7.59
N PHE A 521 13.43 -18.82 -8.09
CA PHE A 521 12.26 -19.61 -8.53
C PHE A 521 12.13 -19.68 -10.05
N PHE A 522 13.21 -19.51 -10.81
CA PHE A 522 13.16 -19.59 -12.27
C PHE A 522 12.65 -20.93 -12.77
N SER A 523 12.84 -22.01 -12.03
CA SER A 523 12.31 -23.34 -12.36
C SER A 523 10.78 -23.42 -12.30
N LEU A 524 10.13 -22.52 -11.58
CA LEU A 524 8.68 -22.44 -11.47
C LEU A 524 8.07 -21.53 -12.55
N LEU A 525 8.88 -20.85 -13.35
CA LEU A 525 8.43 -19.94 -14.40
C LEU A 525 8.38 -20.70 -15.72
N SER A 526 7.18 -20.83 -16.28
CA SER A 526 6.94 -21.36 -17.62
C SER A 526 6.55 -20.22 -18.57
N GLY A 527 7.29 -20.07 -19.65
CA GLY A 527 7.13 -18.93 -20.56
C GLY A 527 8.16 -17.82 -20.32
N ARG A 528 7.95 -16.68 -20.95
CA ARG A 528 8.92 -15.57 -20.91
C ARG A 528 8.20 -14.23 -21.01
N PHE A 529 8.46 -13.33 -20.06
CA PHE A 529 8.07 -11.93 -20.22
C PHE A 529 8.88 -11.29 -21.37
N THR A 530 8.17 -10.76 -22.34
CA THR A 530 8.70 -10.07 -23.52
C THR A 530 8.46 -8.56 -23.39
N ASP A 531 8.86 -7.79 -24.39
CA ASP A 531 8.60 -6.35 -24.41
C ASP A 531 7.09 -6.01 -24.47
N THR A 532 6.26 -6.98 -24.91
CA THR A 532 4.80 -6.86 -24.90
C THR A 532 4.20 -6.80 -23.47
N ALA A 533 4.94 -7.26 -22.46
CA ALA A 533 4.52 -7.13 -21.06
C ALA A 533 4.62 -5.70 -20.50
N ALA A 534 5.23 -4.78 -21.26
CA ALA A 534 5.35 -3.39 -20.83
C ALA A 534 4.02 -2.64 -20.94
N ILE A 535 3.70 -1.85 -19.92
CA ILE A 535 2.59 -0.90 -20.00
C ILE A 535 3.03 0.26 -20.89
N PRO A 536 2.30 0.57 -21.96
CA PRO A 536 2.69 1.59 -22.92
C PRO A 536 2.95 2.95 -22.29
N ALA A 537 3.85 3.71 -22.91
CA ALA A 537 4.11 5.08 -22.52
C ALA A 537 2.87 5.96 -22.75
N LYS A 538 2.71 6.98 -21.93
CA LYS A 538 1.72 8.02 -22.15
C LYS A 538 1.99 8.73 -23.49
N SER A 539 0.98 8.82 -24.35
CA SER A 539 1.06 9.58 -25.58
C SER A 539 1.16 11.08 -25.30
N PRO A 540 2.02 11.83 -26.01
CA PRO A 540 2.10 13.27 -25.85
C PRO A 540 0.73 13.96 -26.06
N GLY A 541 0.39 14.90 -25.17
CA GLY A 541 -0.85 15.67 -25.25
C GLY A 541 -2.12 14.95 -24.77
N ASN A 542 -2.07 13.64 -24.51
CA ASN A 542 -3.22 12.89 -24.01
C ASN A 542 -3.13 12.68 -22.49
N PRO A 543 -4.28 12.54 -21.78
CA PRO A 543 -4.26 12.09 -20.40
C PRO A 543 -3.67 10.66 -20.29
N PRO A 544 -3.16 10.25 -19.13
CA PRO A 544 -2.76 8.87 -18.91
C PRO A 544 -3.93 7.91 -19.12
N GLN A 545 -3.67 6.82 -19.83
CA GLN A 545 -4.65 5.78 -20.08
C GLN A 545 -4.52 4.67 -19.05
N ALA A 546 -5.65 4.16 -18.56
CA ALA A 546 -5.69 2.97 -17.73
C ALA A 546 -5.71 1.72 -18.63
N TYR A 547 -4.82 0.80 -18.35
CA TYR A 547 -4.70 -0.50 -19.02
C TYR A 547 -5.12 -1.61 -18.06
N ARG A 548 -5.75 -2.64 -18.59
CA ARG A 548 -6.15 -3.81 -17.82
C ARG A 548 -5.25 -4.99 -18.19
N VAL A 549 -4.51 -5.50 -17.23
CA VAL A 549 -3.66 -6.69 -17.37
C VAL A 549 -4.39 -7.86 -16.75
N LYS A 550 -4.69 -8.89 -17.56
CA LYS A 550 -5.36 -10.09 -17.07
C LYS A 550 -4.41 -10.95 -16.25
N VAL A 551 -4.88 -11.45 -15.12
CA VAL A 551 -4.16 -12.37 -14.25
C VAL A 551 -5.10 -13.49 -13.79
N ALA A 552 -4.55 -14.63 -13.42
CA ALA A 552 -5.30 -15.70 -12.78
C ALA A 552 -4.49 -16.35 -11.65
N ILE A 553 -5.22 -16.91 -10.71
CA ILE A 553 -4.70 -17.75 -9.63
C ILE A 553 -5.46 -19.07 -9.71
N ASP A 554 -4.76 -20.15 -9.97
CA ASP A 554 -5.30 -21.51 -9.98
C ASP A 554 -4.90 -22.21 -8.67
N ASP A 555 -5.80 -23.01 -8.10
CA ASP A 555 -5.59 -23.75 -6.85
C ASP A 555 -5.14 -22.86 -5.67
N GLY A 556 -5.62 -21.60 -5.68
CA GLY A 556 -5.34 -20.62 -4.64
C GLY A 556 -6.30 -20.70 -3.45
N ASN A 557 -6.04 -19.89 -2.44
CA ASN A 557 -6.93 -19.66 -1.29
C ASN A 557 -6.88 -18.19 -0.83
N VAL A 558 -7.53 -17.86 0.28
CA VAL A 558 -7.61 -16.49 0.82
C VAL A 558 -6.24 -15.81 1.04
N ASN A 559 -5.15 -16.57 1.16
CA ASN A 559 -3.79 -16.03 1.29
C ASN A 559 -3.15 -15.75 -0.06
N SER A 560 -3.73 -16.29 -1.14
CA SER A 560 -3.18 -16.16 -2.49
C SER A 560 -3.47 -14.79 -3.05
N LYS A 561 -2.43 -14.09 -3.47
CA LYS A 561 -2.55 -12.74 -4.04
C LYS A 561 -1.38 -12.37 -4.91
N ILE A 562 -1.62 -11.41 -5.77
CA ILE A 562 -0.64 -10.80 -6.67
C ILE A 562 -0.63 -9.30 -6.39
N ILE A 563 0.48 -8.78 -5.91
CA ILE A 563 0.72 -7.34 -5.82
C ILE A 563 1.57 -6.96 -7.03
N VAL A 564 1.08 -6.04 -7.83
CA VAL A 564 1.82 -5.49 -8.95
C VAL A 564 2.29 -4.08 -8.62
N SER A 565 3.50 -3.74 -9.03
CA SER A 565 4.05 -2.39 -8.89
C SER A 565 4.88 -2.03 -10.12
N GLY A 566 4.75 -0.81 -10.61
CA GLY A 566 5.54 -0.30 -11.72
C GLY A 566 5.89 1.16 -11.53
N THR A 567 7.14 1.50 -11.81
CA THR A 567 7.67 2.86 -11.70
C THR A 567 7.57 3.57 -13.04
N PRO A 568 6.74 4.61 -13.18
CA PRO A 568 6.73 5.45 -14.37
C PRO A 568 8.06 6.15 -14.58
N LYS A 569 8.52 6.23 -15.83
CA LYS A 569 9.78 6.89 -16.21
C LYS A 569 9.56 7.96 -17.26
N ARG A 570 10.35 9.03 -17.18
CA ARG A 570 10.38 10.12 -18.17
C ARG A 570 11.80 10.50 -18.55
N ARG A 571 11.95 10.97 -19.78
CA ARG A 571 13.21 11.56 -20.28
C ARG A 571 13.43 12.96 -19.73
N PHE A 572 12.37 13.71 -19.46
CA PHE A 572 12.41 15.08 -18.97
C PHE A 572 11.39 15.29 -17.84
N PRO A 573 11.73 16.03 -16.76
CA PRO A 573 10.91 16.08 -15.54
C PRO A 573 9.65 16.98 -15.63
N THR A 574 9.44 17.73 -16.70
CA THR A 574 8.30 18.64 -16.89
C THR A 574 7.29 18.13 -17.88
#